data_5279317521795d24431cc8634cfbabb5
#
_entry.id   5279317521795d24431cc8634cfbabb5
#
_cell.length_a   1.000
_cell.length_b   1.000
_cell.length_c   1.000
_cell.angle_alpha   90.00
_cell.angle_beta   90.00
_cell.angle_gamma   90.00
#
_symmetry.space_group_name_H-M   'P 1'
#
loop_
_entity.id
_entity.type
_entity.pdbx_description
1 polymer ?
#
loop_
_entity_poly.entity_id
_entity_poly.type
_entity_poly.pdbx_seq_one_letter_code
_entity_poly.pdbx_strand_id
1 'polypeptide(L)'
;MPKVSVIIPVYNVEKYLRQCLDSVINQTLTDIEIICVDDGSTDSSLAILEEYASKDDRIKILKQQNAGAGVARNNGIKVATGEYLHFLDSDDWIENDTYEKLYNLIAEKQCDFVKFKSYSYDDVSQEIVDQFFTNIGYLSEEKFNKFYNFEKDYKTLILVSDAPWSGFYNTKFIKENNIYFDNLICANDVSFYYRCLVNAKNIYISDQRFVYYRINNSTSLIGIRAYNFDCQLKLYKNISEIIKPIKREISEHILSHICDSIFTRRKLYLRNKGLPDKAKLKIIKQLADFAPNLNVEPRSKEHKKMYKYVKNNSFKYYLYSYKYLKIFRILENIFCIRNSNNKKHKILTILGIKFSFRRKKYA
;
A
#
# COMPACT_ATOMS: atom_id res chain seq x y z
N MET A 1 19.61 13.98 23.43
CA MET A 1 19.01 13.00 22.49
C MET A 1 17.72 13.61 21.98
N PRO A 2 17.53 13.74 20.68
CA PRO A 2 16.32 14.38 20.14
C PRO A 2 15.06 13.63 20.61
N LYS A 3 13.95 14.35 20.76
CA LYS A 3 12.65 13.75 21.07
C LYS A 3 12.08 13.01 19.87
N VAL A 4 12.29 13.56 18.65
CA VAL A 4 11.74 12.98 17.41
C VAL A 4 12.80 12.90 16.34
N SER A 5 12.90 11.76 15.66
CA SER A 5 13.59 11.62 14.38
C SER A 5 12.55 11.63 13.26
N VAL A 6 12.61 12.65 12.42
CA VAL A 6 11.76 12.77 11.23
C VAL A 6 12.52 12.20 10.04
N ILE A 7 12.04 11.10 9.46
CA ILE A 7 12.67 10.44 8.31
C ILE A 7 11.89 10.80 7.04
N ILE A 8 12.57 11.46 6.10
CA ILE A 8 11.99 11.98 4.85
C ILE A 8 12.70 11.31 3.66
N PRO A 9 12.09 10.32 3.00
CA PRO A 9 12.60 9.78 1.75
C PRO A 9 12.39 10.80 0.62
N VAL A 10 13.43 11.10 -0.16
CA VAL A 10 13.41 12.13 -1.21
C VAL A 10 13.81 11.51 -2.55
N TYR A 11 12.98 11.65 -3.58
CA TYR A 11 13.30 11.26 -4.94
C TYR A 11 12.51 12.06 -5.96
N ASN A 12 13.17 12.93 -6.73
CA ASN A 12 12.57 13.72 -7.81
C ASN A 12 11.28 14.45 -7.39
N VAL A 13 11.36 15.29 -6.35
CA VAL A 13 10.24 15.96 -5.69
C VAL A 13 10.47 17.47 -5.50
N GLU A 14 11.34 18.07 -6.32
CA GLU A 14 11.74 19.48 -6.21
C GLU A 14 10.57 20.46 -6.07
N LYS A 15 9.41 20.15 -6.70
CA LYS A 15 8.21 21.00 -6.65
C LYS A 15 7.62 21.14 -5.24
N TYR A 16 7.71 20.12 -4.42
CA TYR A 16 6.99 20.04 -3.14
C TYR A 16 7.92 20.08 -1.92
N LEU A 17 9.19 19.74 -2.13
CA LEU A 17 10.16 19.51 -1.05
C LEU A 17 10.33 20.70 -0.11
N ARG A 18 10.32 21.94 -0.62
CA ARG A 18 10.45 23.15 0.20
C ARG A 18 9.28 23.26 1.20
N GLN A 19 8.04 23.04 0.78
CA GLN A 19 6.88 23.09 1.68
C GLN A 19 6.99 22.00 2.76
N CYS A 20 7.41 20.81 2.41
CA CYS A 20 7.66 19.73 3.36
C CYS A 20 8.70 20.15 4.41
N LEU A 21 9.87 20.60 3.99
CA LEU A 21 10.95 21.01 4.87
C LEU A 21 10.58 22.18 5.75
N ASP A 22 9.93 23.22 5.17
CA ASP A 22 9.45 24.40 5.93
C ASP A 22 8.51 23.98 7.06
N SER A 23 7.62 23.01 6.83
CA SER A 23 6.69 22.53 7.84
C SER A 23 7.38 21.80 8.99
N VAL A 24 8.55 21.20 8.74
CA VAL A 24 9.33 20.45 9.74
C VAL A 24 10.29 21.35 10.51
N ILE A 25 11.00 22.26 9.83
CA ILE A 25 11.96 23.15 10.51
C ILE A 25 11.28 24.17 11.44
N ASN A 26 10.04 24.55 11.13
CA ASN A 26 9.23 25.51 11.90
C ASN A 26 8.37 24.87 13.01
N GLN A 27 8.67 23.64 13.42
CA GLN A 27 7.94 22.98 14.51
C GLN A 27 8.17 23.64 15.85
N THR A 28 7.11 23.75 16.68
CA THR A 28 7.18 24.26 18.06
C THR A 28 8.09 23.39 18.95
N LEU A 29 8.09 22.09 18.73
CA LEU A 29 9.05 21.16 19.32
C LEU A 29 10.37 21.23 18.56
N THR A 30 11.34 21.97 19.11
CA THR A 30 12.64 22.20 18.47
C THR A 30 13.65 21.07 18.63
N ASP A 31 13.48 20.23 19.66
CA ASP A 31 14.36 19.09 19.96
C ASP A 31 14.07 17.89 19.04
N ILE A 32 14.30 18.08 17.75
CA ILE A 32 14.09 17.09 16.69
C ILE A 32 15.36 16.95 15.83
N GLU A 33 15.54 15.80 15.20
CA GLU A 33 16.46 15.60 14.07
C GLU A 33 15.68 15.30 12.79
N ILE A 34 16.18 15.81 11.68
CA ILE A 34 15.51 15.69 10.36
C ILE A 34 16.46 14.89 9.45
N ILE A 35 16.07 13.66 9.12
CA ILE A 35 16.90 12.73 8.35
C ILE A 35 16.31 12.65 6.94
N CYS A 36 16.87 13.43 6.01
CA CYS A 36 16.50 13.42 4.61
C CYS A 36 17.34 12.36 3.88
N VAL A 37 16.68 11.40 3.24
CA VAL A 37 17.37 10.35 2.49
C VAL A 37 17.12 10.55 1.00
N ASP A 38 18.11 11.13 0.30
CA ASP A 38 18.06 11.28 -1.16
C ASP A 38 18.28 9.93 -1.83
N ASP A 39 17.26 9.43 -2.49
CA ASP A 39 17.24 8.14 -3.18
C ASP A 39 17.71 8.27 -4.65
N GLY A 40 18.79 9.06 -4.85
CA GLY A 40 19.40 9.27 -6.16
C GLY A 40 18.58 10.19 -7.07
N SER A 41 18.13 11.32 -6.55
CA SER A 41 17.41 12.33 -7.32
C SER A 41 18.22 12.87 -8.51
N THR A 42 17.52 13.14 -9.62
CA THR A 42 18.08 13.69 -10.86
C THR A 42 17.58 15.10 -11.18
N ASP A 43 16.65 15.60 -10.37
CA ASP A 43 16.15 16.98 -10.39
C ASP A 43 16.88 17.85 -9.34
N SER A 44 16.35 19.02 -9.00
CA SER A 44 16.94 19.93 -8.01
C SER A 44 16.72 19.50 -6.55
N SER A 45 16.11 18.34 -6.27
CA SER A 45 15.79 17.92 -4.89
C SER A 45 17.02 17.88 -4.00
N LEU A 46 18.13 17.29 -4.46
CA LEU A 46 19.37 17.24 -3.66
C LEU A 46 19.94 18.65 -3.35
N ALA A 47 19.92 19.55 -4.33
CA ALA A 47 20.39 20.93 -4.14
C ALA A 47 19.51 21.68 -3.11
N ILE A 48 18.20 21.42 -3.10
CA ILE A 48 17.28 21.98 -2.09
C ILE A 48 17.64 21.43 -0.70
N LEU A 49 17.88 20.12 -0.57
CA LEU A 49 18.31 19.53 0.71
C LEU A 49 19.61 20.18 1.23
N GLU A 50 20.60 20.35 0.37
CA GLU A 50 21.89 20.97 0.72
C GLU A 50 21.73 22.46 1.13
N GLU A 51 20.84 23.19 0.46
CA GLU A 51 20.49 24.55 0.83
C GLU A 51 19.88 24.61 2.26
N TYR A 52 18.94 23.73 2.58
CA TYR A 52 18.30 23.71 3.89
C TYR A 52 19.26 23.23 5.00
N ALA A 53 20.06 22.21 4.73
CA ALA A 53 21.05 21.72 5.69
C ALA A 53 22.15 22.74 6.00
N SER A 54 22.43 23.68 5.07
CA SER A 54 23.36 24.79 5.34
C SER A 54 22.79 25.84 6.31
N LYS A 55 21.48 25.84 6.55
CA LYS A 55 20.77 26.83 7.39
C LYS A 55 20.25 26.23 8.71
N ASP A 56 20.15 24.89 8.81
CA ASP A 56 19.59 24.20 9.98
C ASP A 56 20.39 22.91 10.26
N ASP A 57 21.18 22.93 11.33
CA ASP A 57 22.05 21.82 11.74
C ASP A 57 21.31 20.55 12.18
N ARG A 58 19.99 20.63 12.37
CA ARG A 58 19.14 19.47 12.66
C ARG A 58 18.94 18.57 11.43
N ILE A 59 19.23 19.09 10.23
CA ILE A 59 19.04 18.35 8.96
C ILE A 59 20.28 17.52 8.66
N LYS A 60 20.08 16.22 8.53
CA LYS A 60 21.09 15.24 8.10
C LYS A 60 20.71 14.69 6.74
N ILE A 61 21.61 14.78 5.75
CA ILE A 61 21.38 14.25 4.41
C ILE A 61 22.11 12.91 4.28
N LEU A 62 21.37 11.87 3.94
CA LEU A 62 21.89 10.58 3.47
C LEU A 62 21.69 10.49 1.97
N LYS A 63 22.72 10.06 1.22
CA LYS A 63 22.63 9.85 -0.24
C LYS A 63 22.75 8.36 -0.53
N GLN A 64 21.89 7.83 -1.40
CA GLN A 64 21.95 6.45 -1.88
C GLN A 64 21.66 6.37 -3.38
N GLN A 65 22.03 5.25 -4.00
CA GLN A 65 21.52 4.93 -5.34
C GLN A 65 20.03 4.58 -5.23
N ASN A 66 19.25 4.93 -6.25
CA ASN A 66 17.81 4.68 -6.25
C ASN A 66 17.49 3.21 -5.95
N ALA A 67 16.84 2.99 -4.82
CA ALA A 67 16.45 1.68 -4.31
C ALA A 67 14.99 1.67 -3.78
N GLY A 68 14.30 2.81 -3.87
CA GLY A 68 12.92 3.00 -3.47
C GLY A 68 12.74 3.48 -2.02
N ALA A 69 11.59 4.08 -1.77
CA ALA A 69 11.26 4.74 -0.49
C ALA A 69 11.39 3.82 0.74
N GLY A 70 11.12 2.51 0.59
CA GLY A 70 11.27 1.55 1.68
C GLY A 70 12.73 1.41 2.13
N VAL A 71 13.67 1.32 1.19
CA VAL A 71 15.11 1.27 1.48
C VAL A 71 15.61 2.60 2.06
N ALA A 72 15.14 3.72 1.51
CA ALA A 72 15.46 5.04 2.04
C ALA A 72 15.01 5.20 3.50
N ARG A 73 13.76 4.80 3.83
CA ARG A 73 13.27 4.81 5.22
C ARG A 73 14.10 3.90 6.12
N ASN A 74 14.50 2.72 5.66
CA ASN A 74 15.38 1.82 6.43
C ASN A 74 16.74 2.44 6.74
N ASN A 75 17.34 3.15 5.80
CA ASN A 75 18.59 3.84 6.03
C ASN A 75 18.42 5.00 7.02
N GLY A 76 17.29 5.70 6.99
CA GLY A 76 16.90 6.67 8.01
C GLY A 76 16.75 6.03 9.40
N ILE A 77 16.06 4.89 9.53
CA ILE A 77 15.91 4.17 10.82
C ILE A 77 17.26 3.81 11.43
N LYS A 78 18.25 3.39 10.64
CA LYS A 78 19.58 2.98 11.14
C LYS A 78 20.27 4.11 11.87
N VAL A 79 20.20 5.35 11.37
CA VAL A 79 20.90 6.52 11.92
C VAL A 79 20.06 7.34 12.89
N ALA A 80 18.76 7.11 12.95
CA ALA A 80 17.84 7.80 13.85
C ALA A 80 18.21 7.57 15.31
N THR A 81 18.25 8.65 16.10
CA THR A 81 18.62 8.65 17.52
C THR A 81 17.52 9.19 18.43
N GLY A 82 16.44 9.74 17.86
CA GLY A 82 15.33 10.29 18.60
C GLY A 82 14.53 9.24 19.37
N GLU A 83 13.84 9.65 20.41
CA GLU A 83 12.99 8.80 21.24
C GLU A 83 11.84 8.18 20.42
N TYR A 84 11.29 8.97 19.50
CA TYR A 84 10.22 8.55 18.58
C TYR A 84 10.61 8.78 17.13
N LEU A 85 10.00 7.98 16.23
CA LEU A 85 10.15 8.08 14.78
C LEU A 85 8.85 8.56 14.13
N HIS A 86 8.99 9.45 13.16
CA HIS A 86 7.96 9.77 12.19
C HIS A 86 8.51 9.62 10.76
N PHE A 87 7.72 9.03 9.88
CA PHE A 87 8.01 8.97 8.44
C PHE A 87 7.13 9.99 7.74
N LEU A 88 7.72 11.02 7.15
CA LEU A 88 6.99 12.02 6.39
C LEU A 88 7.36 11.90 4.92
N ASP A 89 6.37 11.75 4.04
CA ASP A 89 6.63 11.73 2.60
C ASP A 89 6.96 13.15 2.12
N SER A 90 7.93 13.28 1.23
CA SER A 90 8.54 14.57 0.84
C SER A 90 7.63 15.48 -0.01
N ASP A 91 6.46 14.99 -0.42
CA ASP A 91 5.41 15.75 -1.10
C ASP A 91 4.26 16.18 -0.15
N ASP A 92 4.32 15.78 1.12
CA ASP A 92 3.36 16.09 2.17
C ASP A 92 3.89 17.16 3.14
N TRP A 93 3.04 17.66 4.05
CA TRP A 93 3.43 18.62 5.10
C TRP A 93 2.60 18.46 6.36
N ILE A 94 3.00 19.15 7.42
CA ILE A 94 2.39 19.08 8.76
C ILE A 94 2.16 20.47 9.34
N GLU A 95 1.26 20.58 10.35
CA GLU A 95 1.09 21.81 11.14
C GLU A 95 2.30 22.05 12.05
N ASN A 96 2.53 23.33 12.43
CA ASN A 96 3.72 23.73 13.20
C ASN A 96 3.78 23.12 14.62
N ASP A 97 2.68 22.66 15.19
CA ASP A 97 2.60 22.09 16.54
C ASP A 97 2.43 20.55 16.52
N THR A 98 2.57 19.93 15.35
CA THR A 98 2.34 18.50 15.14
C THR A 98 3.23 17.63 16.04
N TYR A 99 4.54 17.87 16.06
CA TYR A 99 5.44 17.02 16.87
C TYR A 99 5.29 17.25 18.36
N GLU A 100 4.94 18.42 18.81
CA GLU A 100 4.64 18.67 20.22
C GLU A 100 3.38 17.88 20.64
N LYS A 101 2.32 17.92 19.85
CA LYS A 101 1.08 17.16 20.08
C LYS A 101 1.30 15.67 20.05
N LEU A 102 2.02 15.15 19.04
CA LEU A 102 2.32 13.72 18.91
C LEU A 102 3.21 13.22 20.05
N TYR A 103 4.23 13.98 20.41
CA TYR A 103 5.11 13.64 21.54
C TYR A 103 4.32 13.54 22.85
N ASN A 104 3.49 14.55 23.15
CA ASN A 104 2.66 14.55 24.35
C ASN A 104 1.65 13.39 24.33
N LEU A 105 1.03 13.11 23.19
CA LEU A 105 0.06 12.03 23.03
C LEU A 105 0.72 10.65 23.31
N ILE A 106 1.84 10.35 22.69
CA ILE A 106 2.48 9.04 22.85
C ILE A 106 3.09 8.88 24.26
N ALA A 107 3.64 9.95 24.83
CA ALA A 107 4.18 9.97 26.19
C ALA A 107 3.06 9.74 27.24
N GLU A 108 1.88 10.35 27.05
CA GLU A 108 0.71 10.11 27.90
C GLU A 108 0.19 8.66 27.77
N LYS A 109 0.08 8.16 26.53
CA LYS A 109 -0.51 6.85 26.26
C LYS A 109 0.47 5.69 26.50
N GLN A 110 1.78 5.92 26.56
CA GLN A 110 2.81 4.90 26.81
C GLN A 110 2.64 3.65 25.92
N CYS A 111 2.44 3.87 24.62
CA CYS A 111 2.21 2.81 23.63
C CYS A 111 3.41 2.62 22.70
N ASP A 112 3.45 1.48 22.02
CA ASP A 112 4.52 1.15 21.06
C ASP A 112 4.46 2.04 19.83
N PHE A 113 3.25 2.37 19.37
CA PHE A 113 3.00 3.36 18.34
C PHE A 113 1.57 3.89 18.37
N VAL A 114 1.41 5.07 17.80
CA VAL A 114 0.11 5.72 17.56
C VAL A 114 -0.20 5.68 16.07
N LYS A 115 -1.45 5.41 15.70
CA LYS A 115 -1.99 5.68 14.36
C LYS A 115 -2.96 6.86 14.45
N PHE A 116 -2.97 7.72 13.41
CA PHE A 116 -3.76 8.94 13.41
C PHE A 116 -4.30 9.27 12.01
N LYS A 117 -5.34 10.10 11.95
CA LYS A 117 -5.95 10.60 10.72
C LYS A 117 -5.05 11.64 10.03
N SER A 118 -5.34 11.93 8.77
CA SER A 118 -4.72 13.03 8.01
C SER A 118 -5.79 13.87 7.29
N TYR A 119 -5.38 15.00 6.77
CA TYR A 119 -6.12 15.74 5.77
C TYR A 119 -5.75 15.24 4.39
N SER A 120 -6.67 15.24 3.41
CA SER A 120 -6.36 15.11 2.00
C SER A 120 -6.33 16.49 1.35
N TYR A 121 -5.24 16.84 0.71
CA TYR A 121 -5.13 18.06 -0.08
C TYR A 121 -5.05 17.73 -1.56
N ASP A 122 -5.98 18.23 -2.33
CA ASP A 122 -6.01 18.01 -3.78
C ASP A 122 -5.12 19.04 -4.48
N ASP A 123 -4.03 18.59 -5.10
CA ASP A 123 -3.05 19.45 -5.78
C ASP A 123 -3.62 20.13 -7.04
N VAL A 124 -4.75 19.66 -7.57
CA VAL A 124 -5.42 20.25 -8.74
C VAL A 124 -6.40 21.33 -8.32
N SER A 125 -7.29 21.07 -7.37
CA SER A 125 -8.27 22.06 -6.88
C SER A 125 -7.69 23.01 -5.83
N GLN A 126 -6.53 22.68 -5.25
CA GLN A 126 -5.88 23.44 -4.15
C GLN A 126 -6.76 23.52 -2.89
N GLU A 127 -7.57 22.49 -2.64
CA GLU A 127 -8.52 22.44 -1.52
C GLU A 127 -8.30 21.19 -0.67
N ILE A 128 -8.69 21.30 0.62
CA ILE A 128 -8.79 20.13 1.48
C ILE A 128 -10.09 19.40 1.12
N VAL A 129 -9.95 18.13 0.74
CA VAL A 129 -11.07 17.27 0.38
C VAL A 129 -11.19 16.11 1.37
N ASP A 130 -12.41 15.69 1.66
CA ASP A 130 -12.61 14.52 2.52
C ASP A 130 -12.44 13.24 1.69
N GLN A 131 -11.37 12.49 1.97
CA GLN A 131 -11.12 11.21 1.31
C GLN A 131 -11.00 10.10 2.34
N PHE A 132 -11.51 8.97 1.93
CA PHE A 132 -11.55 7.74 2.68
C PHE A 132 -10.16 7.28 3.22
N PHE A 133 -9.11 7.41 2.43
CA PHE A 133 -7.76 6.97 2.82
C PHE A 133 -7.17 7.76 3.99
N THR A 134 -7.59 9.01 4.18
CA THR A 134 -7.09 9.89 5.23
C THR A 134 -7.79 9.70 6.57
N ASN A 135 -8.89 8.96 6.59
CA ASN A 135 -9.61 8.59 7.80
C ASN A 135 -9.13 7.23 8.39
N ILE A 136 -7.87 6.87 8.22
CA ILE A 136 -7.27 5.61 8.70
C ILE A 136 -8.10 4.37 8.27
N GLY A 137 -8.50 4.30 6.99
CA GLY A 137 -9.22 3.13 6.47
C GLY A 137 -10.71 3.10 6.85
N TYR A 138 -11.26 1.90 7.04
CA TYR A 138 -12.70 1.64 7.23
C TYR A 138 -13.15 1.67 8.70
N LEU A 139 -12.51 2.49 9.54
CA LEU A 139 -12.89 2.55 10.94
C LEU A 139 -14.08 3.50 11.17
N SER A 140 -15.06 3.02 11.92
CA SER A 140 -16.14 3.85 12.44
C SER A 140 -15.65 4.70 13.62
N GLU A 141 -16.33 5.84 13.88
CA GLU A 141 -15.86 6.84 14.87
C GLU A 141 -15.68 6.24 16.27
N GLU A 142 -16.48 5.27 16.67
CA GLU A 142 -16.34 4.59 17.97
C GLU A 142 -15.07 3.75 18.12
N LYS A 143 -14.30 3.58 17.05
CA LYS A 143 -13.01 2.86 17.06
C LYS A 143 -11.81 3.74 17.34
N PHE A 144 -11.99 5.05 17.41
CA PHE A 144 -10.91 5.98 17.72
C PHE A 144 -10.75 6.22 19.23
N ASN A 145 -9.62 6.82 19.59
CA ASN A 145 -9.21 7.17 20.95
C ASN A 145 -9.20 5.96 21.88
N LYS A 146 -8.72 4.83 21.37
CA LYS A 146 -8.67 3.53 22.09
C LYS A 146 -7.36 2.82 21.92
N PHE A 147 -7.06 1.97 22.90
CA PHE A 147 -5.98 1.01 22.83
C PHE A 147 -6.43 -0.26 22.12
N TYR A 148 -5.49 -0.84 21.38
CA TYR A 148 -5.66 -2.09 20.67
C TYR A 148 -4.51 -3.05 20.94
N ASN A 149 -4.83 -4.33 20.97
CA ASN A 149 -3.88 -5.43 21.01
C ASN A 149 -4.09 -6.32 19.79
N PHE A 150 -3.00 -6.65 19.09
CA PHE A 150 -3.13 -7.37 17.84
C PHE A 150 -3.86 -8.71 17.94
N GLU A 151 -3.55 -9.53 18.94
CA GLU A 151 -4.18 -10.85 19.07
C GLU A 151 -5.70 -10.80 19.29
N LYS A 152 -6.17 -9.76 19.98
CA LYS A 152 -7.60 -9.58 20.30
C LYS A 152 -8.34 -8.81 19.21
N ASP A 153 -7.67 -7.82 18.64
CA ASP A 153 -8.31 -6.79 17.83
C ASP A 153 -7.90 -6.84 16.35
N TYR A 154 -7.25 -7.92 15.90
CA TYR A 154 -6.70 -8.05 14.54
C TYR A 154 -7.72 -7.72 13.44
N LYS A 155 -9.03 -8.05 13.65
CA LYS A 155 -10.09 -7.74 12.68
C LYS A 155 -10.28 -6.24 12.46
N THR A 156 -10.04 -5.44 13.50
CA THR A 156 -10.06 -3.97 13.41
C THR A 156 -8.75 -3.46 12.81
N LEU A 157 -7.62 -3.95 13.31
CA LEU A 157 -6.30 -3.45 12.94
C LEU A 157 -5.93 -3.70 11.47
N ILE A 158 -6.39 -4.79 10.86
CA ILE A 158 -6.17 -5.03 9.42
C ILE A 158 -6.97 -4.08 8.50
N LEU A 159 -7.90 -3.31 9.05
CA LEU A 159 -8.66 -2.28 8.32
C LEU A 159 -8.05 -0.88 8.47
N VAL A 160 -7.08 -0.73 9.38
CA VAL A 160 -6.32 0.51 9.56
C VAL A 160 -5.37 0.72 8.39
N SER A 161 -5.17 1.97 7.98
CA SER A 161 -4.21 2.32 6.94
C SER A 161 -2.80 1.85 7.29
N ASP A 162 -2.16 1.19 6.36
CA ASP A 162 -0.77 0.75 6.44
C ASP A 162 0.25 1.84 6.15
N ALA A 163 -0.20 3.05 5.78
CA ALA A 163 0.66 4.17 5.45
C ALA A 163 1.57 4.56 6.65
N PRO A 164 2.90 4.60 6.48
CA PRO A 164 3.84 4.87 7.57
C PRO A 164 3.75 6.31 8.07
N TRP A 165 3.41 7.27 7.21
CA TRP A 165 3.25 8.67 7.56
C TRP A 165 2.04 8.95 8.49
N SER A 166 1.07 8.04 8.57
CA SER A 166 -0.06 8.12 9.53
C SER A 166 0.25 7.41 10.85
N GLY A 167 1.52 7.21 11.17
CA GLY A 167 1.97 6.57 12.39
C GLY A 167 3.13 7.31 13.08
N PHE A 168 3.15 7.26 14.41
CA PHE A 168 4.23 7.78 15.24
C PHE A 168 4.73 6.66 16.16
N TYR A 169 6.01 6.32 16.09
CA TYR A 169 6.52 5.05 16.56
C TYR A 169 7.59 5.25 17.65
N ASN A 170 7.57 4.45 18.71
CA ASN A 170 8.68 4.38 19.65
C ASN A 170 9.92 3.80 18.95
N THR A 171 11.03 4.53 18.97
CA THR A 171 12.28 4.14 18.28
C THR A 171 12.84 2.83 18.81
N LYS A 172 12.81 2.65 20.14
CA LYS A 172 13.29 1.43 20.80
C LYS A 172 12.45 0.22 20.34
N PHE A 173 11.13 0.35 20.29
CA PHE A 173 10.23 -0.67 19.78
C PHE A 173 10.59 -1.08 18.36
N ILE A 174 10.81 -0.12 17.45
CA ILE A 174 11.18 -0.40 16.05
C ILE A 174 12.53 -1.14 15.97
N LYS A 175 13.54 -0.66 16.69
CA LYS A 175 14.92 -1.20 16.61
C LYS A 175 15.06 -2.56 17.28
N GLU A 176 14.53 -2.74 18.48
CA GLU A 176 14.65 -4.00 19.25
C GLU A 176 13.89 -5.15 18.59
N ASN A 177 12.77 -4.87 17.91
CA ASN A 177 12.01 -5.87 17.18
C ASN A 177 12.45 -6.03 15.71
N ASN A 178 13.56 -5.38 15.31
CA ASN A 178 14.08 -5.44 13.95
C ASN A 178 12.99 -5.19 12.89
N ILE A 179 12.21 -4.11 13.08
CA ILE A 179 11.11 -3.72 12.19
C ILE A 179 11.67 -2.88 11.05
N TYR A 180 11.42 -3.31 9.82
CA TYR A 180 11.94 -2.68 8.59
C TYR A 180 10.94 -2.77 7.44
N PHE A 181 11.16 -1.94 6.41
CA PHE A 181 10.44 -1.99 5.15
C PHE A 181 11.05 -3.03 4.22
N ASP A 182 10.23 -3.79 3.51
CA ASP A 182 10.73 -4.71 2.49
C ASP A 182 11.28 -3.93 1.28
N ASN A 183 12.31 -4.49 0.64
CA ASN A 183 12.82 -3.95 -0.62
C ASN A 183 11.85 -4.31 -1.76
N LEU A 184 10.72 -3.61 -1.81
CA LEU A 184 9.70 -3.73 -2.84
C LEU A 184 9.46 -2.34 -3.45
N ILE A 185 9.30 -2.28 -4.76
CA ILE A 185 8.99 -1.02 -5.48
C ILE A 185 7.64 -0.44 -5.02
N CYS A 186 6.70 -1.30 -4.62
CA CYS A 186 5.41 -0.90 -4.08
C CYS A 186 4.95 -1.86 -2.99
N ALA A 187 4.07 -1.42 -2.09
CA ALA A 187 3.54 -2.18 -0.95
C ALA A 187 4.58 -2.57 0.12
N ASN A 188 5.69 -1.83 0.21
CA ASN A 188 6.68 -1.99 1.28
C ASN A 188 6.14 -1.51 2.64
N ASP A 189 5.21 -0.59 2.64
CA ASP A 189 4.44 -0.05 3.75
C ASP A 189 3.61 -1.14 4.46
N VAL A 190 2.97 -2.00 3.71
CA VAL A 190 2.12 -3.08 4.25
C VAL A 190 2.93 -4.03 5.13
N SER A 191 4.08 -4.51 4.65
CA SER A 191 4.91 -5.44 5.42
C SER A 191 5.51 -4.79 6.68
N PHE A 192 5.89 -3.51 6.60
CA PHE A 192 6.31 -2.73 7.76
C PHE A 192 5.19 -2.67 8.81
N TYR A 193 3.97 -2.34 8.39
CA TYR A 193 2.82 -2.27 9.28
C TYR A 193 2.53 -3.61 9.95
N TYR A 194 2.55 -4.73 9.20
CA TYR A 194 2.35 -6.05 9.81
C TYR A 194 3.47 -6.44 10.79
N ARG A 195 4.74 -6.04 10.55
CA ARG A 195 5.80 -6.21 11.55
C ARG A 195 5.53 -5.40 12.81
N CYS A 196 5.02 -4.17 12.69
CA CYS A 196 4.59 -3.40 13.86
C CYS A 196 3.46 -4.13 14.59
N LEU A 197 2.42 -4.59 13.90
CA LEU A 197 1.26 -5.23 14.50
C LEU A 197 1.62 -6.48 15.32
N VAL A 198 2.44 -7.38 14.75
CA VAL A 198 2.75 -8.66 15.39
C VAL A 198 3.67 -8.52 16.60
N ASN A 199 4.42 -7.43 16.70
CA ASN A 199 5.35 -7.18 17.80
C ASN A 199 4.81 -6.21 18.85
N ALA A 200 3.79 -5.42 18.53
CA ALA A 200 3.26 -4.42 19.46
C ALA A 200 2.40 -5.04 20.56
N LYS A 201 2.61 -4.55 21.76
CA LYS A 201 1.79 -4.86 22.95
C LYS A 201 0.62 -3.89 23.06
N ASN A 202 0.89 -2.59 22.85
CA ASN A 202 -0.07 -1.51 22.99
C ASN A 202 -0.05 -0.61 21.76
N ILE A 203 -1.16 -0.55 21.04
CA ILE A 203 -1.36 0.31 19.88
C ILE A 203 -2.45 1.31 20.24
N TYR A 204 -2.22 2.60 20.02
CA TYR A 204 -3.26 3.63 20.20
C TYR A 204 -3.71 4.17 18.85
N ILE A 205 -5.03 4.29 18.63
CA ILE A 205 -5.59 4.88 17.42
C ILE A 205 -6.28 6.19 17.79
N SER A 206 -5.75 7.30 17.30
CA SER A 206 -6.26 8.66 17.53
C SER A 206 -7.16 9.12 16.38
N ASP A 207 -8.17 9.90 16.68
CA ASP A 207 -9.00 10.61 15.70
C ASP A 207 -8.40 11.94 15.23
N GLN A 208 -7.31 12.39 15.86
CA GLN A 208 -6.64 13.63 15.50
C GLN A 208 -5.99 13.53 14.12
N ARG A 209 -5.88 14.69 13.44
CA ARG A 209 -5.26 14.82 12.12
C ARG A 209 -3.94 15.57 12.25
N PHE A 210 -2.86 15.04 11.68
CA PHE A 210 -1.54 15.63 11.84
C PHE A 210 -0.81 15.88 10.52
N VAL A 211 -1.15 15.19 9.45
CA VAL A 211 -0.46 15.26 8.15
C VAL A 211 -1.43 15.74 7.09
N TYR A 212 -0.99 16.60 6.21
CA TYR A 212 -1.66 16.97 4.97
C TYR A 212 -1.10 16.06 3.86
N TYR A 213 -1.87 15.06 3.49
CA TYR A 213 -1.54 14.12 2.43
C TYR A 213 -1.96 14.66 1.07
N ARG A 214 -0.99 14.86 0.17
CA ARG A 214 -1.22 15.41 -1.16
C ARG A 214 -1.71 14.34 -2.12
N ILE A 215 -2.84 14.63 -2.79
CA ILE A 215 -3.43 13.76 -3.80
C ILE A 215 -3.43 14.45 -5.17
N ASN A 216 -3.61 13.65 -6.24
CA ASN A 216 -3.64 14.11 -7.62
C ASN A 216 -2.36 14.85 -8.07
N ASN A 217 -1.25 14.65 -7.36
CA ASN A 217 0.04 15.18 -7.74
C ASN A 217 0.64 14.44 -8.96
N SER A 218 1.51 15.11 -9.70
CA SER A 218 2.12 14.57 -10.93
C SER A 218 3.16 13.46 -10.67
N THR A 219 3.61 13.29 -9.43
CA THR A 219 4.67 12.35 -9.02
C THR A 219 4.14 11.04 -8.43
N SER A 220 2.82 10.89 -8.33
CA SER A 220 2.18 9.75 -7.69
C SER A 220 2.55 8.39 -8.31
N LEU A 221 3.03 7.46 -7.47
CA LEU A 221 3.38 6.08 -7.86
C LEU A 221 2.17 5.20 -8.26
N ILE A 222 0.93 5.72 -8.18
CA ILE A 222 -0.29 4.94 -8.46
C ILE A 222 -0.27 4.32 -9.86
N GLY A 223 0.26 5.04 -10.86
CA GLY A 223 0.39 4.55 -12.24
C GLY A 223 1.36 3.38 -12.40
N ILE A 224 2.38 3.30 -11.56
CA ILE A 224 3.45 2.27 -11.64
C ILE A 224 3.00 0.94 -11.03
N ARG A 225 2.07 0.95 -10.09
CA ARG A 225 1.62 -0.25 -9.35
C ARG A 225 1.04 -1.35 -10.27
N ALA A 226 0.37 -0.97 -11.34
CA ALA A 226 -0.21 -1.94 -12.28
C ALA A 226 0.84 -2.74 -13.05
N TYR A 227 1.99 -2.12 -13.36
CA TYR A 227 3.10 -2.78 -14.04
C TYR A 227 3.91 -3.70 -13.10
N ASN A 228 3.81 -3.50 -11.79
CA ASN A 228 4.53 -4.21 -10.74
C ASN A 228 3.59 -5.11 -9.92
N PHE A 229 2.68 -5.83 -10.57
CA PHE A 229 1.74 -6.74 -9.90
C PHE A 229 2.43 -7.85 -9.09
N ASP A 230 3.64 -8.25 -9.47
CA ASP A 230 4.47 -9.19 -8.72
C ASP A 230 4.79 -8.73 -7.29
N CYS A 231 4.83 -7.41 -7.04
CA CYS A 231 4.96 -6.89 -5.67
C CYS A 231 3.83 -7.39 -4.75
N GLN A 232 2.60 -7.50 -5.27
CA GLN A 232 1.47 -8.03 -4.49
C GLN A 232 1.64 -9.51 -4.15
N LEU A 233 2.24 -10.26 -5.04
CA LEU A 233 2.51 -11.69 -4.85
C LEU A 233 3.68 -11.91 -3.88
N LYS A 234 4.74 -11.10 -4.00
CA LYS A 234 5.86 -11.08 -3.04
C LYS A 234 5.37 -10.65 -1.65
N LEU A 235 4.52 -9.63 -1.59
CA LEU A 235 3.89 -9.18 -0.33
C LEU A 235 3.16 -10.33 0.36
N TYR A 236 2.35 -11.12 -0.35
CA TYR A 236 1.67 -12.27 0.23
C TYR A 236 2.65 -13.24 0.91
N LYS A 237 3.76 -13.56 0.24
CA LYS A 237 4.82 -14.40 0.81
C LYS A 237 5.42 -13.78 2.08
N ASN A 238 5.81 -12.49 2.00
CA ASN A 238 6.44 -11.79 3.12
C ASN A 238 5.50 -11.73 4.32
N ILE A 239 4.22 -11.40 4.10
CA ILE A 239 3.22 -11.41 5.18
C ILE A 239 3.04 -12.82 5.75
N SER A 240 3.02 -13.87 4.92
CA SER A 240 2.89 -15.24 5.41
C SER A 240 4.03 -15.67 6.34
N GLU A 241 5.25 -15.19 6.09
CA GLU A 241 6.39 -15.42 6.99
C GLU A 241 6.31 -14.56 8.26
N ILE A 242 5.95 -13.28 8.14
CA ILE A 242 5.81 -12.36 9.30
C ILE A 242 4.79 -12.90 10.31
N ILE A 243 3.66 -13.42 9.85
CA ILE A 243 2.57 -13.90 10.73
C ILE A 243 2.66 -15.39 11.07
N LYS A 244 3.71 -16.09 10.64
CA LYS A 244 3.91 -17.51 10.90
C LYS A 244 3.88 -17.89 12.40
N PRO A 245 4.43 -17.08 13.31
CA PRO A 245 4.37 -17.34 14.74
C PRO A 245 2.98 -17.13 15.37
N ILE A 246 2.06 -16.51 14.66
CA ILE A 246 0.74 -16.11 15.18
C ILE A 246 -0.23 -17.28 15.13
N LYS A 247 -1.23 -17.28 16.03
CA LYS A 247 -2.31 -18.27 16.05
C LYS A 247 -2.91 -18.50 14.65
N ARG A 248 -3.11 -19.75 14.31
CA ARG A 248 -3.53 -20.17 12.96
C ARG A 248 -4.80 -19.46 12.48
N GLU A 249 -5.80 -19.30 13.35
CA GLU A 249 -7.05 -18.61 13.01
C GLU A 249 -6.82 -17.16 12.55
N ILE A 250 -5.95 -16.43 13.27
CA ILE A 250 -5.59 -15.05 12.96
C ILE A 250 -4.82 -14.99 11.64
N SER A 251 -3.83 -15.89 11.46
CA SER A 251 -3.00 -15.96 10.27
C SER A 251 -3.84 -16.27 9.03
N GLU A 252 -4.75 -17.24 9.09
CA GLU A 252 -5.65 -17.57 7.99
C GLU A 252 -6.59 -16.39 7.64
N HIS A 253 -7.08 -15.66 8.63
CA HIS A 253 -7.91 -14.49 8.40
C HIS A 253 -7.15 -13.38 7.68
N ILE A 254 -5.91 -13.09 8.10
CA ILE A 254 -5.03 -12.08 7.48
C ILE A 254 -4.70 -12.48 6.04
N LEU A 255 -4.23 -13.71 5.82
CA LEU A 255 -3.89 -14.19 4.47
C LEU A 255 -5.09 -14.19 3.54
N SER A 256 -6.28 -14.52 4.06
CA SER A 256 -7.53 -14.42 3.30
C SER A 256 -7.85 -12.98 2.88
N HIS A 257 -7.61 -12.00 3.77
CA HIS A 257 -7.76 -10.58 3.46
C HIS A 257 -6.76 -10.10 2.38
N ILE A 258 -5.49 -10.47 2.53
CA ILE A 258 -4.45 -10.15 1.51
C ILE A 258 -4.77 -10.82 0.17
N CYS A 259 -5.28 -12.05 0.18
CA CYS A 259 -5.72 -12.76 -1.00
C CYS A 259 -6.87 -12.01 -1.71
N ASP A 260 -7.86 -11.52 -0.98
CA ASP A 260 -8.93 -10.67 -1.52
C ASP A 260 -8.38 -9.39 -2.18
N SER A 261 -7.39 -8.77 -1.55
CA SER A 261 -6.71 -7.58 -2.11
C SER A 261 -6.01 -7.90 -3.45
N ILE A 262 -5.30 -9.02 -3.55
CA ILE A 262 -4.65 -9.47 -4.78
C ILE A 262 -5.70 -9.63 -5.92
N PHE A 263 -6.81 -10.30 -5.66
CA PHE A 263 -7.85 -10.50 -6.68
C PHE A 263 -8.56 -9.20 -7.06
N THR A 264 -8.78 -8.29 -6.10
CA THR A 264 -9.34 -6.96 -6.35
C THR A 264 -8.41 -6.15 -7.26
N ARG A 265 -7.12 -6.04 -6.93
CA ARG A 265 -6.12 -5.30 -7.72
C ARG A 265 -5.96 -5.91 -9.11
N ARG A 266 -5.90 -7.25 -9.22
CA ARG A 266 -5.91 -7.93 -10.52
C ARG A 266 -7.12 -7.50 -11.36
N LYS A 267 -8.32 -7.51 -10.79
CA LYS A 267 -9.56 -7.12 -11.51
C LYS A 267 -9.51 -5.67 -11.98
N LEU A 268 -9.05 -4.75 -11.12
CA LEU A 268 -8.87 -3.33 -11.46
C LEU A 268 -7.87 -3.14 -12.61
N TYR A 269 -6.70 -3.75 -12.54
CA TYR A 269 -5.67 -3.62 -13.56
C TYR A 269 -6.09 -4.21 -14.90
N LEU A 270 -6.75 -5.38 -14.92
CA LEU A 270 -7.25 -5.95 -16.16
C LEU A 270 -8.38 -5.12 -16.80
N ARG A 271 -9.14 -4.35 -16.01
CA ARG A 271 -10.17 -3.42 -16.50
C ARG A 271 -9.62 -2.08 -16.96
N ASN A 272 -8.41 -1.72 -16.57
CA ASN A 272 -7.79 -0.46 -16.95
C ASN A 272 -7.59 -0.41 -18.48
N LYS A 273 -8.29 0.52 -19.14
CA LYS A 273 -8.24 0.68 -20.60
C LYS A 273 -6.88 1.22 -21.08
N GLY A 274 -6.16 1.98 -20.24
CA GLY A 274 -4.82 2.51 -20.51
C GLY A 274 -3.70 1.46 -20.38
N LEU A 275 -3.95 0.33 -19.70
CA LEU A 275 -2.93 -0.70 -19.54
C LEU A 275 -2.80 -1.54 -20.81
N PRO A 276 -1.59 -1.67 -21.41
CA PRO A 276 -1.36 -2.47 -22.61
C PRO A 276 -1.71 -3.97 -22.39
N ASP A 277 -2.17 -4.64 -23.44
CA ASP A 277 -2.53 -6.07 -23.37
C ASP A 277 -1.35 -6.95 -22.94
N LYS A 278 -0.11 -6.60 -23.33
CA LYS A 278 1.11 -7.30 -22.87
C LYS A 278 1.25 -7.26 -21.35
N ALA A 279 0.97 -6.12 -20.71
CA ALA A 279 1.00 -5.99 -19.26
C ALA A 279 -0.14 -6.78 -18.60
N LYS A 280 -1.34 -6.77 -19.17
CA LYS A 280 -2.47 -7.58 -18.70
C LYS A 280 -2.17 -9.08 -18.77
N LEU A 281 -1.56 -9.54 -19.87
CA LEU A 281 -1.10 -10.94 -20.00
C LEU A 281 -0.06 -11.31 -18.94
N LYS A 282 0.88 -10.41 -18.65
CA LYS A 282 1.87 -10.60 -17.58
C LYS A 282 1.18 -10.84 -16.23
N ILE A 283 0.19 -10.00 -15.86
CA ILE A 283 -0.59 -10.15 -14.61
C ILE A 283 -1.30 -11.50 -14.55
N ILE A 284 -1.94 -11.92 -15.65
CA ILE A 284 -2.65 -13.20 -15.72
C ILE A 284 -1.69 -14.37 -15.47
N LYS A 285 -0.54 -14.37 -16.12
CA LYS A 285 0.50 -15.41 -15.97
C LYS A 285 1.10 -15.41 -14.57
N GLN A 286 1.52 -14.25 -14.07
CA GLN A 286 2.10 -14.12 -12.73
C GLN A 286 1.20 -14.72 -11.65
N LEU A 287 -0.12 -14.45 -11.69
CA LEU A 287 -1.04 -15.03 -10.71
C LEU A 287 -1.21 -16.55 -10.90
N ALA A 288 -1.22 -17.05 -12.14
CA ALA A 288 -1.30 -18.49 -12.40
C ALA A 288 -0.06 -19.21 -11.87
N ASP A 289 1.13 -18.68 -12.14
CA ASP A 289 2.41 -19.25 -11.69
C ASP A 289 2.55 -19.18 -10.15
N PHE A 290 1.99 -18.15 -9.53
CA PHE A 290 2.01 -17.98 -8.08
C PHE A 290 0.95 -18.81 -7.34
N ALA A 291 -0.08 -19.29 -8.02
CA ALA A 291 -1.24 -19.97 -7.41
C ALA A 291 -0.88 -21.10 -6.41
N PRO A 292 0.17 -21.91 -6.62
CA PRO A 292 0.59 -22.94 -5.63
C PRO A 292 0.91 -22.35 -4.25
N ASN A 293 1.36 -21.10 -4.17
CA ASN A 293 1.72 -20.43 -2.92
C ASN A 293 0.53 -19.82 -2.17
N LEU A 294 -0.66 -19.76 -2.79
CA LEU A 294 -1.87 -19.27 -2.13
C LEU A 294 -2.45 -20.37 -1.23
N ASN A 295 -2.20 -20.30 0.06
CA ASN A 295 -2.54 -21.36 1.02
C ASN A 295 -3.92 -21.19 1.67
N VAL A 296 -4.56 -20.01 1.49
CA VAL A 296 -5.84 -19.66 2.11
C VAL A 296 -6.82 -19.13 1.07
N GLU A 297 -8.07 -19.53 1.15
CA GLU A 297 -9.13 -19.01 0.28
C GLU A 297 -9.47 -17.55 0.62
N PRO A 298 -9.74 -16.68 -0.39
CA PRO A 298 -10.27 -15.35 -0.16
C PRO A 298 -11.66 -15.40 0.49
N ARG A 299 -12.07 -14.30 1.14
CA ARG A 299 -13.36 -14.24 1.86
C ARG A 299 -14.54 -13.98 0.91
N SER A 300 -14.33 -13.15 -0.10
CA SER A 300 -15.35 -12.78 -1.09
C SER A 300 -15.80 -13.97 -1.93
N LYS A 301 -17.11 -14.14 -2.13
CA LYS A 301 -17.68 -15.19 -3.00
C LYS A 301 -17.15 -15.13 -4.43
N GLU A 302 -17.01 -13.93 -4.99
CA GLU A 302 -16.45 -13.71 -6.34
C GLU A 302 -15.00 -14.19 -6.41
N HIS A 303 -14.19 -13.83 -5.42
CA HIS A 303 -12.77 -14.19 -5.37
C HIS A 303 -12.57 -15.68 -5.09
N LYS A 304 -13.42 -16.33 -4.26
CA LYS A 304 -13.39 -17.79 -4.05
C LYS A 304 -13.55 -18.55 -5.37
N LYS A 305 -14.46 -18.12 -6.23
CA LYS A 305 -14.63 -18.72 -7.57
C LYS A 305 -13.36 -18.56 -8.41
N MET A 306 -12.75 -17.37 -8.41
CA MET A 306 -11.51 -17.10 -9.13
C MET A 306 -10.32 -17.88 -8.55
N TYR A 307 -10.21 -17.93 -7.21
CA TYR A 307 -9.21 -18.72 -6.49
C TYR A 307 -9.24 -20.19 -6.93
N LYS A 308 -10.42 -20.82 -6.96
CA LYS A 308 -10.58 -22.21 -7.44
C LYS A 308 -10.12 -22.38 -8.89
N TYR A 309 -10.41 -21.41 -9.75
CA TYR A 309 -9.97 -21.47 -11.13
C TYR A 309 -8.45 -21.35 -11.27
N VAL A 310 -7.81 -20.45 -10.55
CA VAL A 310 -6.36 -20.26 -10.62
C VAL A 310 -5.60 -21.41 -9.94
N LYS A 311 -6.06 -21.91 -8.79
CA LYS A 311 -5.44 -23.06 -8.07
C LYS A 311 -5.44 -24.32 -8.89
N ASN A 312 -6.52 -24.59 -9.62
CA ASN A 312 -6.63 -25.77 -10.46
C ASN A 312 -6.02 -25.58 -11.85
N ASN A 313 -5.31 -24.46 -12.09
CA ASN A 313 -4.73 -24.07 -13.39
C ASN A 313 -5.74 -24.31 -14.55
N SER A 314 -7.01 -23.95 -14.32
CA SER A 314 -8.09 -24.33 -15.21
C SER A 314 -8.14 -23.41 -16.42
N PHE A 315 -8.48 -23.99 -17.59
CA PHE A 315 -8.79 -23.21 -18.79
C PHE A 315 -9.82 -22.11 -18.54
N LYS A 316 -10.73 -22.30 -17.57
CA LYS A 316 -11.72 -21.28 -17.14
C LYS A 316 -11.07 -20.03 -16.58
N TYR A 317 -9.92 -20.13 -15.88
CA TYR A 317 -9.17 -18.97 -15.40
C TYR A 317 -8.69 -18.12 -16.56
N TYR A 318 -8.06 -18.74 -17.54
CA TYR A 318 -7.54 -18.04 -18.72
C TYR A 318 -8.67 -17.45 -19.56
N LEU A 319 -9.70 -18.22 -19.85
CA LEU A 319 -10.87 -17.77 -20.61
C LEU A 319 -11.55 -16.56 -19.94
N TYR A 320 -11.76 -16.63 -18.61
CA TYR A 320 -12.34 -15.52 -17.85
C TYR A 320 -11.42 -14.28 -17.83
N SER A 321 -10.11 -14.48 -17.84
CA SER A 321 -9.12 -13.41 -17.81
C SER A 321 -8.91 -12.77 -19.18
N TYR A 322 -8.85 -13.57 -20.24
CA TYR A 322 -8.60 -13.09 -21.60
C TYR A 322 -9.74 -12.20 -22.15
N LYS A 323 -10.96 -12.29 -21.60
CA LYS A 323 -12.03 -11.35 -21.98
C LYS A 323 -11.68 -9.86 -21.78
N TYR A 324 -10.67 -9.55 -21.00
CA TYR A 324 -10.17 -8.17 -20.80
C TYR A 324 -9.11 -7.74 -21.82
N LEU A 325 -8.65 -8.65 -22.70
CA LEU A 325 -7.67 -8.34 -23.73
C LEU A 325 -8.37 -7.89 -25.02
N LYS A 326 -7.78 -6.91 -25.71
CA LYS A 326 -8.29 -6.46 -27.00
C LYS A 326 -8.29 -7.58 -28.04
N ILE A 327 -7.24 -8.42 -28.06
CA ILE A 327 -7.12 -9.58 -28.96
C ILE A 327 -8.30 -10.54 -28.77
N PHE A 328 -8.76 -10.77 -27.55
CA PHE A 328 -9.91 -11.63 -27.30
C PHE A 328 -11.21 -11.05 -27.86
N ARG A 329 -11.37 -9.70 -27.84
CA ARG A 329 -12.51 -9.04 -28.48
C ARG A 329 -12.52 -9.21 -30.01
N ILE A 330 -11.33 -9.23 -30.62
CA ILE A 330 -11.19 -9.54 -32.06
C ILE A 330 -11.57 -11.01 -32.31
N LEU A 331 -11.09 -11.93 -31.47
CA LEU A 331 -11.45 -13.35 -31.55
C LEU A 331 -12.94 -13.60 -31.25
N GLU A 332 -13.55 -12.85 -30.32
CA GLU A 332 -15.02 -12.91 -30.09
C GLU A 332 -15.81 -12.48 -31.33
N ASN A 333 -15.31 -11.54 -32.12
CA ASN A 333 -15.91 -11.16 -33.39
C ASN A 333 -15.71 -12.23 -34.48
N ILE A 334 -14.62 -13.00 -34.40
CA ILE A 334 -14.33 -14.11 -35.33
C ILE A 334 -15.02 -15.39 -34.87
N PHE A 335 -15.00 -15.66 -33.56
CA PHE A 335 -15.56 -16.86 -32.92
C PHE A 335 -16.56 -16.46 -31.83
N CYS A 336 -17.81 -16.39 -32.15
CA CYS A 336 -18.86 -16.10 -31.19
C CYS A 336 -19.72 -17.35 -30.90
N ILE A 337 -19.75 -17.77 -29.61
CA ILE A 337 -20.65 -18.84 -29.17
C ILE A 337 -21.79 -18.20 -28.38
N ARG A 338 -22.99 -18.21 -28.92
CA ARG A 338 -24.20 -17.71 -28.27
C ARG A 338 -25.22 -18.83 -28.05
N ASN A 339 -26.10 -18.66 -27.08
CA ASN A 339 -27.27 -19.54 -26.98
C ASN A 339 -28.31 -19.10 -28.03
N SER A 340 -28.98 -20.07 -28.65
CA SER A 340 -30.15 -19.76 -29.46
C SER A 340 -31.26 -19.12 -28.60
N ASN A 341 -32.17 -18.39 -29.22
CA ASN A 341 -33.28 -17.71 -28.52
C ASN A 341 -34.10 -18.67 -27.65
N ASN A 342 -34.22 -19.94 -28.05
CA ASN A 342 -34.92 -20.98 -27.29
C ASN A 342 -34.02 -21.76 -26.33
N LYS A 343 -32.76 -21.37 -26.16
CA LYS A 343 -31.72 -22.01 -25.32
C LYS A 343 -31.43 -23.50 -25.59
N LYS A 344 -32.04 -24.10 -26.62
CA LYS A 344 -31.87 -25.52 -26.97
C LYS A 344 -30.61 -25.81 -27.79
N HIS A 345 -30.05 -24.78 -28.43
CA HIS A 345 -28.85 -24.90 -29.25
C HIS A 345 -27.78 -23.91 -28.81
N LYS A 346 -26.53 -24.24 -29.11
CA LYS A 346 -25.41 -23.28 -29.09
C LYS A 346 -25.13 -22.88 -30.53
N ILE A 347 -24.96 -21.59 -30.77
CA ILE A 347 -24.59 -21.04 -32.07
C ILE A 347 -23.11 -20.62 -31.97
N LEU A 348 -22.28 -21.27 -32.78
CA LEU A 348 -20.87 -20.88 -33.00
C LEU A 348 -20.85 -20.05 -34.29
N THR A 349 -20.38 -18.83 -34.19
CA THR A 349 -20.15 -17.97 -35.38
C THR A 349 -18.63 -17.92 -35.62
N ILE A 350 -18.21 -18.28 -36.84
CA ILE A 350 -16.82 -18.20 -37.29
C ILE A 350 -16.82 -17.32 -38.55
N LEU A 351 -16.13 -16.19 -38.50
CA LEU A 351 -16.05 -15.22 -39.62
C LEU A 351 -17.44 -14.87 -40.18
N GLY A 352 -18.43 -14.69 -39.30
CA GLY A 352 -19.79 -14.38 -39.71
C GLY A 352 -20.65 -15.57 -40.12
N ILE A 353 -20.10 -16.76 -40.32
CA ILE A 353 -20.81 -17.99 -40.64
C ILE A 353 -21.33 -18.65 -39.36
N LYS A 354 -22.62 -18.90 -39.25
CA LYS A 354 -23.28 -19.47 -38.07
C LYS A 354 -23.39 -20.98 -38.16
N PHE A 355 -22.86 -21.68 -37.16
CA PHE A 355 -23.03 -23.12 -36.99
C PHE A 355 -23.91 -23.34 -35.77
N SER A 356 -24.94 -24.16 -35.89
CA SER A 356 -25.89 -24.48 -34.79
C SER A 356 -25.66 -25.90 -34.27
N PHE A 357 -25.44 -26.05 -32.97
CA PHE A 357 -25.26 -27.35 -32.31
C PHE A 357 -26.34 -27.58 -31.26
N ARG A 358 -26.95 -28.77 -31.31
CA ARG A 358 -27.94 -29.18 -30.31
C ARG A 358 -27.24 -29.41 -28.95
N ARG A 359 -27.79 -28.84 -27.88
CA ARG A 359 -27.31 -29.17 -26.53
C ARG A 359 -27.58 -30.65 -26.23
N LYS A 360 -26.54 -31.45 -25.97
CA LYS A 360 -26.73 -32.76 -25.33
C LYS A 360 -27.30 -32.52 -23.93
N LYS A 361 -28.47 -33.04 -23.63
CA LYS A 361 -28.93 -33.20 -22.25
C LYS A 361 -28.02 -34.28 -21.64
N TYR A 362 -27.25 -33.96 -20.67
CA TYR A 362 -26.71 -34.95 -19.72
C TYR A 362 -27.92 -35.29 -18.81
N ALA A 363 -28.27 -36.54 -18.80
CA ALA A 363 -29.23 -37.14 -17.89
C ALA A 363 -28.70 -37.11 -16.47
#